data_77f962eb4e0250b4423183f57161e748
#
_entry.id   77f962eb4e0250b4423183f57161e748
#
_cell.length_a   1.000
_cell.length_b   1.000
_cell.length_c   1.000
_cell.angle_alpha   90.00
_cell.angle_beta   90.00
_cell.angle_gamma   90.00
#
_symmetry.space_group_name_H-M   'P 1'
#
loop_
_entity.id
_entity.type
_entity.pdbx_description
1 polymer ?
#
loop_
_entity_poly.entity_id
_entity_poly.type
_entity_poly.pdbx_seq_one_letter_code
_entity_poly.pdbx_strand_id
1 'polypeptide(L)'
;MVIRGELNRIFKKSTVNHQLNMKATTDKTPSNHAPDLTQHPPRSPRVRLGGYAQLPRLLDKGRATLADKNGEYHYNSPLDQRFFHFAGINGKKLLAQLKQGKGDGEILAWIEANAKHQRAPWEVQQWSDWMDRRGPDSDAETMQFFADLVKNLTKTREDIKTWADVLDLDDYISFGGKA
;
A
#
# COMPACT_ATOMS: atom_id res chain seq x y z
N MET A 1 -8.96 -14.81 -1.60
CA MET A 1 -8.61 -14.48 -3.01
C MET A 1 -9.50 -13.43 -3.69
N VAL A 2 -10.56 -12.93 -3.06
CA VAL A 2 -11.57 -12.03 -3.69
C VAL A 2 -11.37 -10.55 -3.32
N ILE A 3 -10.74 -10.25 -2.19
CA ILE A 3 -10.79 -8.93 -1.55
C ILE A 3 -9.87 -7.90 -2.18
N ARG A 4 -8.68 -8.30 -2.62
CA ARG A 4 -7.68 -7.38 -3.20
C ARG A 4 -8.12 -6.78 -4.54
N GLY A 5 -8.85 -7.55 -5.35
CA GLY A 5 -9.47 -7.08 -6.58
C GLY A 5 -10.64 -6.11 -6.35
N GLU A 6 -11.44 -6.35 -5.31
CA GLU A 6 -12.61 -5.53 -4.98
C GLU A 6 -12.25 -4.18 -4.33
N LEU A 7 -11.23 -4.14 -3.45
CA LEU A 7 -10.68 -2.88 -2.93
C LEU A 7 -10.30 -1.91 -4.06
N ASN A 8 -9.69 -2.42 -5.12
CA ASN A 8 -9.36 -1.61 -6.29
C ASN A 8 -10.60 -1.13 -7.08
N ARG A 9 -11.73 -1.85 -7.02
CA ARG A 9 -12.94 -1.55 -7.80
C ARG A 9 -13.74 -0.38 -7.24
N ILE A 10 -13.87 -0.29 -5.92
CA ILE A 10 -14.64 0.77 -5.25
C ILE A 10 -13.88 2.09 -5.22
N PHE A 11 -12.58 2.04 -4.95
CA PHE A 11 -11.75 3.23 -4.97
C PHE A 11 -11.49 3.79 -6.38
N LYS A 12 -11.73 3.01 -7.46
CA LYS A 12 -11.63 3.47 -8.86
C LYS A 12 -12.78 4.41 -9.30
N LYS A 13 -13.90 4.42 -8.61
CA LYS A 13 -15.02 5.33 -8.94
C LYS A 13 -14.71 6.81 -8.71
N SER A 14 -13.62 7.10 -7.98
CA SER A 14 -13.21 8.48 -7.65
C SER A 14 -12.03 9.02 -8.48
N THR A 15 -11.49 8.26 -9.44
CA THR A 15 -10.33 8.75 -10.22
C THR A 15 -10.47 8.35 -11.70
N VAL A 16 -10.50 9.36 -12.56
CA VAL A 16 -10.56 9.25 -14.03
C VAL A 16 -9.42 8.39 -14.59
N ASN A 17 -9.79 7.50 -15.51
CA ASN A 17 -8.94 6.60 -16.29
C ASN A 17 -7.68 7.26 -16.85
N HIS A 18 -6.50 6.71 -16.51
CA HIS A 18 -5.35 6.74 -17.40
C HIS A 18 -4.69 5.35 -17.40
N GLN A 19 -5.15 4.50 -18.34
CA GLN A 19 -4.41 3.30 -18.70
C GLN A 19 -3.17 3.74 -19.50
N LEU A 20 -2.00 3.46 -18.95
CA LEU A 20 -0.74 3.59 -19.68
C LEU A 20 -0.18 2.19 -19.97
N ASN A 21 -0.26 1.85 -21.22
CA ASN A 21 0.39 0.70 -21.85
C ASN A 21 1.91 0.90 -21.78
N MET A 22 2.59 0.25 -20.86
CA MET A 22 4.04 0.23 -20.80
C MET A 22 4.55 -1.03 -21.50
N LYS A 23 5.06 -0.86 -22.74
CA LYS A 23 5.90 -1.87 -23.36
C LYS A 23 7.18 -2.03 -22.53
N ALA A 24 7.40 -3.26 -22.05
CA ALA A 24 8.58 -3.65 -21.31
C ALA A 24 9.79 -3.64 -22.23
N THR A 25 10.73 -2.74 -21.98
CA THR A 25 12.12 -2.91 -22.42
C THR A 25 12.86 -3.69 -21.36
N THR A 26 13.36 -4.85 -21.76
CA THR A 26 14.09 -5.79 -20.93
C THR A 26 15.50 -5.28 -20.67
N ASP A 27 15.67 -4.65 -19.51
CA ASP A 27 16.96 -4.61 -18.83
C ASP A 27 16.65 -4.82 -17.34
N LYS A 28 16.49 -6.12 -16.99
CA LYS A 28 16.20 -6.55 -15.61
C LYS A 28 17.52 -6.90 -14.94
N THR A 29 18.09 -5.95 -14.22
CA THR A 29 18.95 -6.31 -13.09
C THR A 29 18.00 -6.65 -11.94
N PRO A 30 17.88 -7.93 -11.52
CA PRO A 30 17.03 -8.28 -10.39
C PRO A 30 17.60 -7.60 -9.15
N SER A 31 16.85 -6.71 -8.51
CA SER A 31 17.17 -6.26 -7.17
C SER A 31 17.15 -7.50 -6.26
N ASN A 32 18.31 -7.90 -5.72
CA ASN A 32 18.46 -8.99 -4.75
C ASN A 32 17.64 -8.79 -3.47
N HIS A 33 16.89 -7.70 -3.36
CA HIS A 33 16.09 -7.29 -2.20
C HIS A 33 14.59 -7.14 -2.51
N ALA A 34 14.12 -7.61 -3.66
CA ALA A 34 12.69 -7.59 -3.96
C ALA A 34 11.98 -8.71 -3.20
N PRO A 35 11.00 -8.40 -2.32
CA PRO A 35 10.22 -9.42 -1.65
C PRO A 35 9.39 -10.21 -2.68
N ASP A 36 9.21 -11.49 -2.42
CA ASP A 36 8.32 -12.34 -3.20
C ASP A 36 6.91 -12.36 -2.58
N LEU A 37 6.06 -11.46 -3.05
CA LEU A 37 4.71 -11.31 -2.52
C LEU A 37 3.73 -12.39 -2.99
N THR A 38 4.22 -13.39 -3.72
CA THR A 38 3.47 -14.64 -3.98
C THR A 38 3.66 -15.65 -2.84
N GLN A 39 4.70 -15.47 -2.01
CA GLN A 39 5.07 -16.39 -0.93
C GLN A 39 4.81 -15.84 0.46
N HIS A 40 4.82 -14.52 0.61
CA HIS A 40 4.55 -13.83 1.89
C HIS A 40 3.96 -12.44 1.64
N PRO A 41 3.25 -11.86 2.62
CA PRO A 41 2.69 -10.53 2.47
C PRO A 41 3.78 -9.45 2.47
N PRO A 42 3.49 -8.24 1.95
CA PRO A 42 4.31 -7.07 2.21
C PRO A 42 4.24 -6.70 3.70
N ARG A 43 5.12 -5.84 4.16
CA ARG A 43 5.06 -5.31 5.52
C ARG A 43 3.67 -4.75 5.84
N SER A 44 3.25 -4.89 7.11
CA SER A 44 1.98 -4.31 7.59
C SER A 44 1.87 -2.83 7.24
N PRO A 45 0.67 -2.32 6.93
CA PRO A 45 0.46 -0.88 6.70
C PRO A 45 0.85 -0.02 7.91
N ARG A 46 0.92 -0.61 9.12
CA ARG A 46 1.29 0.07 10.37
C ARG A 46 2.80 0.22 10.58
N VAL A 47 3.62 -0.56 9.86
CA VAL A 47 5.09 -0.41 9.93
C VAL A 47 5.48 0.96 9.37
N ARG A 48 6.38 1.64 10.09
CA ARG A 48 6.77 3.01 9.77
C ARG A 48 8.21 3.09 9.26
N LEU A 49 8.45 4.03 8.35
CA LEU A 49 9.76 4.43 7.88
C LEU A 49 9.83 5.96 7.88
N GLY A 50 10.76 6.54 8.63
CA GLY A 50 10.81 8.00 8.83
C GLY A 50 9.53 8.56 9.45
N GLY A 51 8.82 7.76 10.26
CA GLY A 51 7.53 8.09 10.84
C GLY A 51 6.31 7.84 9.93
N TYR A 52 6.49 7.63 8.63
CA TYR A 52 5.40 7.40 7.67
C TYR A 52 4.87 5.96 7.76
N ALA A 53 3.62 5.79 8.17
CA ALA A 53 2.84 4.57 7.97
C ALA A 53 2.61 4.31 6.47
N GLN A 54 2.27 3.10 6.06
CA GLN A 54 2.04 2.66 4.69
C GLN A 54 3.31 2.69 3.78
N LEU A 55 4.31 3.54 4.06
CA LEU A 55 5.48 3.67 3.20
C LEU A 55 6.26 2.36 3.03
N PRO A 56 6.60 1.59 4.09
CA PRO A 56 7.28 0.31 3.92
C PRO A 56 6.51 -0.67 3.04
N ARG A 57 5.19 -0.79 3.22
CA ARG A 57 4.31 -1.64 2.42
C ARG A 57 4.30 -1.22 0.95
N LEU A 58 4.22 0.07 0.69
CA LEU A 58 4.29 0.66 -0.64
C LEU A 58 5.62 0.32 -1.35
N LEU A 59 6.74 0.43 -0.62
CA LEU A 59 8.07 0.10 -1.16
C LEU A 59 8.20 -1.39 -1.49
N ASP A 60 7.69 -2.27 -0.63
CA ASP A 60 7.68 -3.72 -0.88
C ASP A 60 6.89 -4.04 -2.15
N LYS A 61 5.69 -3.49 -2.30
CA LYS A 61 4.87 -3.66 -3.51
C LYS A 61 5.57 -3.12 -4.75
N GLY A 62 6.22 -1.96 -4.65
CA GLY A 62 6.97 -1.37 -5.75
C GLY A 62 8.13 -2.24 -6.21
N ARG A 63 8.94 -2.76 -5.28
CA ARG A 63 10.05 -3.68 -5.57
C ARG A 63 9.56 -4.99 -6.17
N ALA A 64 8.52 -5.58 -5.58
CA ALA A 64 7.92 -6.81 -6.08
C ALA A 64 7.35 -6.62 -7.50
N THR A 65 6.69 -5.49 -7.78
CA THR A 65 6.20 -5.16 -9.14
C THR A 65 7.34 -5.06 -10.16
N LEU A 66 8.46 -4.45 -9.78
CA LEU A 66 9.64 -4.36 -10.67
C LEU A 66 10.29 -5.72 -10.93
N ALA A 67 10.15 -6.67 -10.01
CA ALA A 67 10.68 -8.03 -10.09
C ALA A 67 9.68 -9.05 -10.63
N ASP A 68 8.44 -8.64 -10.98
CA ASP A 68 7.35 -9.52 -11.41
C ASP A 68 6.96 -10.58 -10.34
N LYS A 69 7.03 -10.16 -9.06
CA LYS A 69 6.78 -10.98 -7.87
C LYS A 69 5.70 -10.40 -6.96
N ASN A 70 4.86 -9.53 -7.50
CA ASN A 70 3.87 -8.81 -6.71
C ASN A 70 2.60 -9.64 -6.40
N GLY A 71 2.40 -10.79 -7.05
CA GLY A 71 1.18 -11.58 -6.87
C GLY A 71 -0.08 -10.72 -7.08
N GLU A 72 -0.98 -10.74 -6.11
CA GLU A 72 -2.22 -9.94 -6.14
C GLU A 72 -2.05 -8.51 -5.59
N TYR A 73 -0.85 -8.15 -5.11
CA TYR A 73 -0.58 -6.81 -4.61
C TYR A 73 -0.29 -5.82 -5.74
N HIS A 74 -0.88 -4.64 -5.63
CA HIS A 74 -0.73 -3.61 -6.65
C HIS A 74 0.00 -2.39 -6.10
N TYR A 75 1.10 -2.01 -6.76
CA TYR A 75 1.71 -0.70 -6.57
C TYR A 75 0.76 0.39 -7.06
N ASN A 76 0.79 1.55 -6.42
CA ASN A 76 -0.10 2.66 -6.75
C ASN A 76 -1.58 2.40 -6.38
N SER A 77 -1.81 1.59 -5.35
CA SER A 77 -3.15 1.34 -4.79
C SER A 77 -3.75 2.61 -4.16
N PRO A 78 -5.06 2.61 -3.85
CA PRO A 78 -5.71 3.78 -3.23
C PRO A 78 -5.05 4.27 -1.94
N LEU A 79 -4.53 3.37 -1.10
CA LEU A 79 -3.78 3.77 0.10
C LEU A 79 -2.41 4.35 -0.24
N ASP A 80 -1.74 3.84 -1.28
CA ASP A 80 -0.49 4.43 -1.77
C ASP A 80 -0.72 5.85 -2.31
N GLN A 81 -1.85 6.09 -2.98
CA GLN A 81 -2.24 7.42 -3.46
C GLN A 81 -2.40 8.43 -2.32
N ARG A 82 -2.93 8.00 -1.17
CA ARG A 82 -3.01 8.86 0.02
C ARG A 82 -1.63 9.28 0.50
N PHE A 83 -0.67 8.35 0.51
CA PHE A 83 0.71 8.67 0.85
C PHE A 83 1.31 9.64 -0.18
N PHE A 84 1.17 9.37 -1.47
CA PHE A 84 1.70 10.26 -2.53
C PHE A 84 1.12 11.66 -2.44
N HIS A 85 -0.17 11.77 -2.14
CA HIS A 85 -0.83 13.06 -1.98
C HIS A 85 -0.31 13.80 -0.73
N PHE A 86 -0.22 13.11 0.40
CA PHE A 86 0.26 13.71 1.66
C PHE A 86 1.70 14.20 1.53
N ALA A 87 2.61 13.39 1.02
CA ALA A 87 4.01 13.76 0.82
C ALA A 87 4.21 14.72 -0.37
N GLY A 88 3.25 14.79 -1.30
CA GLY A 88 3.39 15.60 -2.52
C GLY A 88 4.43 15.03 -3.48
N ILE A 89 4.55 13.69 -3.56
CA ILE A 89 5.47 13.02 -4.48
C ILE A 89 4.73 12.29 -5.60
N ASN A 90 5.44 12.04 -6.70
CA ASN A 90 4.89 11.31 -7.82
C ASN A 90 5.27 9.83 -7.73
N GLY A 91 4.28 8.92 -7.73
CA GLY A 91 4.49 7.48 -7.61
C GLY A 91 5.35 6.89 -8.73
N LYS A 92 5.26 7.39 -9.98
CA LYS A 92 6.12 6.94 -11.08
C LYS A 92 7.59 7.31 -10.84
N LYS A 93 7.85 8.53 -10.30
CA LYS A 93 9.20 8.96 -9.94
C LYS A 93 9.75 8.11 -8.79
N LEU A 94 8.94 7.79 -7.78
CA LEU A 94 9.34 6.89 -6.70
C LEU A 94 9.69 5.50 -7.24
N LEU A 95 8.85 4.93 -8.12
CA LEU A 95 9.11 3.63 -8.73
C LEU A 95 10.43 3.62 -9.52
N ALA A 96 10.76 4.73 -10.20
CA ALA A 96 12.05 4.89 -10.89
C ALA A 96 13.24 4.88 -9.93
N GLN A 97 13.09 5.39 -8.70
CA GLN A 97 14.13 5.30 -7.67
C GLN A 97 14.30 3.86 -7.16
N LEU A 98 13.19 3.14 -6.97
CA LEU A 98 13.24 1.71 -6.62
C LEU A 98 13.91 0.87 -7.70
N LYS A 99 13.68 1.18 -8.98
CA LYS A 99 14.33 0.52 -10.11
C LYS A 99 15.86 0.68 -10.09
N GLN A 100 16.38 1.75 -9.49
CA GLN A 100 17.82 1.98 -9.28
C GLN A 100 18.41 1.14 -8.15
N GLY A 101 17.63 0.31 -7.48
CA GLY A 101 18.09 -0.56 -6.39
C GLY A 101 18.22 0.14 -5.03
N LYS A 102 17.68 1.35 -4.87
CA LYS A 102 17.76 2.11 -3.61
C LYS A 102 17.11 1.39 -2.44
N GLY A 103 17.81 1.36 -1.32
CA GLY A 103 17.31 0.87 -0.04
C GLY A 103 16.31 1.82 0.62
N ASP A 104 15.68 1.38 1.71
CA ASP A 104 14.64 2.14 2.41
C ASP A 104 15.14 3.51 2.90
N GLY A 105 16.36 3.58 3.46
CA GLY A 105 16.95 4.83 3.92
C GLY A 105 17.24 5.82 2.78
N GLU A 106 17.71 5.33 1.63
CA GLU A 106 17.97 6.16 0.44
C GLU A 106 16.67 6.67 -0.17
N ILE A 107 15.61 5.85 -0.14
CA ILE A 107 14.27 6.27 -0.58
C ILE A 107 13.70 7.32 0.36
N LEU A 108 13.85 7.16 1.68
CA LEU A 108 13.40 8.16 2.64
C LEU A 108 14.11 9.50 2.40
N ALA A 109 15.43 9.50 2.27
CA ALA A 109 16.20 10.71 1.96
C ALA A 109 15.77 11.34 0.61
N TRP A 110 15.49 10.51 -0.39
CA TRP A 110 14.96 11.02 -1.67
C TRP A 110 13.58 11.66 -1.51
N ILE A 111 12.68 11.06 -0.71
CA ILE A 111 11.36 11.64 -0.40
C ILE A 111 11.53 13.01 0.26
N GLU A 112 12.35 13.10 1.31
CA GLU A 112 12.62 14.33 2.03
C GLU A 112 13.15 15.44 1.09
N ALA A 113 14.03 15.08 0.14
CA ALA A 113 14.60 16.04 -0.80
C ALA A 113 13.64 16.45 -1.94
N ASN A 114 12.63 15.65 -2.28
CA ASN A 114 11.79 15.84 -3.47
C ASN A 114 10.30 16.05 -3.16
N ALA A 115 9.89 15.92 -1.90
CA ALA A 115 8.52 16.15 -1.48
C ALA A 115 8.12 17.60 -1.69
N LYS A 116 6.96 17.82 -2.33
CA LYS A 116 6.39 19.19 -2.47
C LYS A 116 5.97 19.78 -1.13
N HIS A 117 5.61 18.92 -0.20
CA HIS A 117 5.14 19.30 1.13
C HIS A 117 6.22 18.90 2.15
N GLN A 118 6.96 19.88 2.63
CA GLN A 118 7.89 19.71 3.74
C GLN A 118 7.09 19.58 5.03
N ARG A 119 6.91 18.33 5.48
CA ARG A 119 6.12 18.01 6.66
C ARG A 119 6.98 18.05 7.92
N ALA A 120 6.50 18.71 8.96
CA ALA A 120 7.12 18.61 10.27
C ALA A 120 6.93 17.18 10.85
N PRO A 121 7.84 16.70 11.70
CA PRO A 121 7.73 15.34 12.26
C PRO A 121 6.38 15.05 12.93
N TRP A 122 5.78 16.03 13.60
CA TRP A 122 4.47 15.87 14.23
C TRP A 122 3.32 15.73 13.21
N GLU A 123 3.40 16.40 12.03
CA GLU A 123 2.41 16.22 10.95
C GLU A 123 2.48 14.80 10.38
N VAL A 124 3.70 14.28 10.17
CA VAL A 124 3.94 12.90 9.73
C VAL A 124 3.37 11.91 10.74
N GLN A 125 3.58 12.14 12.03
CA GLN A 125 3.05 11.30 13.09
C GLN A 125 1.52 11.35 13.11
N GLN A 126 0.90 12.53 13.11
CA GLN A 126 -0.56 12.67 13.12
C GLN A 126 -1.21 12.01 11.91
N TRP A 127 -0.65 12.21 10.72
CA TRP A 127 -1.15 11.58 9.50
C TRP A 127 -1.03 10.05 9.58
N SER A 128 0.08 9.53 10.07
CA SER A 128 0.31 8.09 10.24
C SER A 128 -0.62 7.49 11.27
N ASP A 129 -0.85 8.17 12.39
CA ASP A 129 -1.82 7.75 13.41
C ASP A 129 -3.27 7.77 12.87
N TRP A 130 -3.59 8.73 12.00
CA TRP A 130 -4.87 8.75 11.31
C TRP A 130 -4.99 7.58 10.32
N MET A 131 -3.94 7.27 9.54
CA MET A 131 -3.91 6.13 8.62
C MET A 131 -4.13 4.80 9.35
N ASP A 132 -3.50 4.61 10.52
CA ASP A 132 -3.62 3.40 11.33
C ASP A 132 -5.04 3.20 11.89
N ARG A 133 -5.73 4.30 12.22
CA ARG A 133 -7.06 4.30 12.85
C ARG A 133 -8.21 4.51 11.88
N ARG A 134 -7.91 4.75 10.61
CA ARG A 134 -8.94 5.04 9.62
C ARG A 134 -9.85 3.83 9.40
N GLY A 135 -11.12 4.00 9.76
CA GLY A 135 -12.21 3.09 9.43
C GLY A 135 -12.80 3.36 8.04
N PRO A 136 -13.95 2.75 7.70
CA PRO A 136 -14.72 3.11 6.51
C PRO A 136 -15.19 4.56 6.59
N ASP A 137 -15.38 5.18 5.43
CA ASP A 137 -16.02 6.49 5.34
C ASP A 137 -17.50 6.35 5.81
N SER A 138 -18.13 7.45 6.24
CA SER A 138 -19.44 7.41 6.89
C SER A 138 -20.63 7.26 5.92
N ASP A 139 -20.39 7.04 4.63
CA ASP A 139 -21.43 6.72 3.67
C ASP A 139 -21.83 5.24 3.73
N ALA A 140 -23.10 4.96 3.43
CA ALA A 140 -23.66 3.63 3.56
C ALA A 140 -23.00 2.59 2.64
N GLU A 141 -22.54 2.98 1.44
CA GLU A 141 -21.88 2.09 0.49
C GLU A 141 -20.54 1.61 1.03
N THR A 142 -19.70 2.53 1.54
CA THR A 142 -18.38 2.21 2.10
C THR A 142 -18.48 1.41 3.40
N MET A 143 -19.47 1.74 4.25
CA MET A 143 -19.71 0.99 5.50
C MET A 143 -20.17 -0.44 5.21
N GLN A 144 -21.10 -0.63 4.27
CA GLN A 144 -21.58 -1.96 3.90
C GLN A 144 -20.45 -2.78 3.28
N PHE A 145 -19.69 -2.19 2.38
CA PHE A 145 -18.54 -2.84 1.76
C PHE A 145 -17.51 -3.30 2.79
N PHE A 146 -17.18 -2.45 3.76
CA PHE A 146 -16.27 -2.81 4.84
C PHE A 146 -16.82 -3.98 5.68
N ALA A 147 -18.10 -3.93 6.03
CA ALA A 147 -18.75 -5.00 6.80
C ALA A 147 -18.73 -6.35 6.04
N ASP A 148 -18.99 -6.32 4.72
CA ASP A 148 -18.94 -7.53 3.87
C ASP A 148 -17.52 -8.08 3.77
N LEU A 149 -16.49 -7.22 3.67
CA LEU A 149 -15.10 -7.65 3.71
C LEU A 149 -14.75 -8.36 5.02
N VAL A 150 -15.08 -7.76 6.15
CA VAL A 150 -14.81 -8.35 7.47
C VAL A 150 -15.52 -9.69 7.62
N LYS A 151 -16.81 -9.78 7.23
CA LYS A 151 -17.60 -11.02 7.28
C LYS A 151 -17.03 -12.14 6.42
N ASN A 152 -16.41 -11.80 5.29
CA ASN A 152 -15.76 -12.77 4.40
C ASN A 152 -14.42 -13.26 4.98
N LEU A 153 -13.71 -12.43 5.74
CA LEU A 153 -12.43 -12.77 6.35
C LEU A 153 -12.59 -13.58 7.64
N THR A 154 -13.56 -13.20 8.48
CA THR A 154 -13.76 -13.85 9.79
C THR A 154 -15.22 -13.80 10.22
N LYS A 155 -15.60 -14.77 11.05
CA LYS A 155 -16.93 -14.83 11.69
C LYS A 155 -16.87 -14.67 13.20
N THR A 156 -15.66 -14.56 13.75
CA THR A 156 -15.40 -14.61 15.19
C THR A 156 -14.73 -13.34 15.73
N ARG A 157 -14.10 -12.55 14.85
CA ARG A 157 -13.34 -11.35 15.23
C ARG A 157 -14.24 -10.11 15.17
N GLU A 158 -14.47 -9.48 16.31
CA GLU A 158 -15.26 -8.24 16.44
C GLU A 158 -14.37 -6.98 16.54
N ASP A 159 -13.08 -7.17 16.61
CA ASP A 159 -12.07 -6.12 16.79
C ASP A 159 -11.59 -5.50 15.48
N ILE A 160 -12.00 -6.02 14.32
CA ILE A 160 -11.63 -5.51 12.99
C ILE A 160 -12.45 -4.28 12.67
N LYS A 161 -11.85 -3.09 12.82
CA LYS A 161 -12.55 -1.80 12.71
C LYS A 161 -11.90 -0.81 11.75
N THR A 162 -10.65 -1.05 11.35
CA THR A 162 -9.88 -0.15 10.49
C THR A 162 -9.46 -0.83 9.19
N TRP A 163 -9.16 -0.04 8.17
CA TRP A 163 -8.59 -0.56 6.93
C TRP A 163 -7.27 -1.29 7.15
N ALA A 164 -6.49 -0.85 8.13
CA ALA A 164 -5.25 -1.53 8.50
C ALA A 164 -5.52 -2.90 9.12
N ASP A 165 -6.56 -3.04 9.98
CA ASP A 165 -6.97 -4.34 10.53
C ASP A 165 -7.38 -5.32 9.42
N VAL A 166 -8.19 -4.84 8.46
CA VAL A 166 -8.64 -5.66 7.32
C VAL A 166 -7.45 -6.13 6.49
N LEU A 167 -6.50 -5.24 6.18
CA LEU A 167 -5.32 -5.61 5.40
C LEU A 167 -4.42 -6.60 6.11
N ASP A 168 -4.17 -6.40 7.42
CA ASP A 168 -3.35 -7.32 8.21
C ASP A 168 -4.03 -8.70 8.35
N LEU A 169 -5.37 -8.72 8.52
CA LEU A 169 -6.13 -9.96 8.60
C LEU A 169 -6.17 -10.70 7.26
N ASP A 170 -6.40 -9.99 6.14
CA ASP A 170 -6.38 -10.56 4.79
C ASP A 170 -5.00 -11.14 4.45
N ASP A 171 -3.93 -10.42 4.80
CA ASP A 171 -2.56 -10.90 4.65
C ASP A 171 -2.33 -12.18 5.45
N TYR A 172 -2.74 -12.21 6.73
CA TYR A 172 -2.60 -13.37 7.60
C TYR A 172 -3.31 -14.61 7.03
N ILE A 173 -4.57 -14.47 6.62
CA ILE A 173 -5.38 -15.58 6.09
C ILE A 173 -4.85 -16.05 4.75
N SER A 174 -4.46 -15.14 3.86
CA SER A 174 -3.98 -15.46 2.52
C SER A 174 -2.71 -16.29 2.51
N PHE A 175 -1.93 -16.26 3.59
CA PHE A 175 -0.70 -17.07 3.75
C PHE A 175 -0.83 -18.18 4.80
N GLY A 176 -2.04 -18.70 4.99
CA GLY A 176 -2.28 -19.93 5.75
C GLY A 176 -2.68 -19.71 7.20
N GLY A 177 -2.88 -18.48 7.63
CA GLY A 177 -3.44 -18.19 8.95
C GLY A 177 -4.93 -18.56 9.04
N LYS A 178 -5.40 -18.75 10.27
CA LYS A 178 -6.82 -19.03 10.60
C LYS A 178 -7.34 -17.94 11.54
N ALA A 179 -8.52 -17.37 11.25
CA ALA A 179 -9.18 -16.35 12.05
C ALA A 179 -10.63 -16.68 12.33
#